data_48b6d4bf9bfb6afbfbb084074f876e70
#
_entry.id   48b6d4bf9bfb6afbfbb084074f876e70
#
_cell.length_a   1.000
_cell.length_b   1.000
_cell.length_c   1.000
_cell.angle_alpha   90.00
_cell.angle_beta   90.00
_cell.angle_gamma   90.00
#
_symmetry.space_group_name_H-M   'P 1'
#
loop_
_entity.id
_entity.type
_entity.pdbx_description
1 polymer ?
#
loop_
_entity_poly.entity_id
_entity_poly.type
_entity_poly.pdbx_seq_one_letter_code
_entity_poly.pdbx_strand_id
1 'polypeptide(L)'
;MNQNPEIACTANSITLELMKELYLLKEEEVFQNFPDHKSLNNIMDVVYDLYYKDWPQKIIIDRGPVLTTGNPGNFELMKIHYKRPFKCIVLLRDLMDVLASYMKWYTENPDAFPNRLNLKNDEEKLRYLMQNDGGIAKELNAIENAFKHSDMCHFVKYDDLTTDPEKEIKKIYTFLEEPYFNHRFIDLDQIKINGLEYNDGIVGKNMHTIKRNEIKKEYNSYLEKIPKRIKEKYGHIRF
;
A
#
# COMPACT_ATOMS: atom_id res chain seq x y z
N MET A 1 -11.05 -7.62 5.46
CA MET A 1 -11.94 -6.49 5.77
C MET A 1 -13.17 -6.43 4.86
N ASN A 2 -13.05 -6.61 3.54
CA ASN A 2 -14.18 -6.53 2.57
C ASN A 2 -15.31 -7.57 2.74
N GLN A 3 -15.24 -8.48 3.68
CA GLN A 3 -16.37 -9.32 4.05
C GLN A 3 -17.40 -8.58 4.92
N ASN A 4 -16.97 -7.50 5.59
CA ASN A 4 -17.88 -6.63 6.34
C ASN A 4 -18.55 -5.64 5.36
N PRO A 5 -19.90 -5.65 5.23
CA PRO A 5 -20.61 -4.77 4.31
C PRO A 5 -20.47 -3.28 4.65
N GLU A 6 -20.11 -2.95 5.90
CA GLU A 6 -19.88 -1.57 6.33
C GLU A 6 -18.50 -1.03 5.99
N ILE A 7 -17.59 -1.90 5.45
CA ILE A 7 -16.21 -1.55 5.15
C ILE A 7 -15.88 -1.82 3.70
N ALA A 8 -15.30 -0.85 3.00
CA ALA A 8 -14.70 -1.03 1.69
C ALA A 8 -13.18 -0.84 1.77
N CYS A 9 -12.43 -1.89 1.40
CA CYS A 9 -10.98 -1.81 1.21
C CYS A 9 -10.67 -1.68 -0.27
N THR A 10 -10.11 -0.56 -0.71
CA THR A 10 -9.69 -0.39 -2.11
C THR A 10 -8.42 -1.18 -2.40
N ALA A 11 -8.26 -1.62 -3.63
CA ALA A 11 -7.03 -2.26 -4.09
C ALA A 11 -5.94 -1.23 -4.43
N ASN A 12 -6.31 -0.20 -5.17
CA ASN A 12 -5.53 1.00 -5.47
C ASN A 12 -6.48 2.15 -5.73
N SER A 13 -6.33 3.24 -4.99
CA SER A 13 -7.02 4.48 -5.23
C SER A 13 -6.07 5.52 -5.80
N ILE A 14 -6.60 6.46 -6.55
CA ILE A 14 -5.83 7.58 -7.08
C ILE A 14 -6.03 8.87 -6.28
N THR A 15 -6.73 8.82 -5.14
CA THR A 15 -7.09 10.02 -4.38
C THR A 15 -5.87 10.82 -3.94
N LEU A 16 -4.85 10.13 -3.46
CA LEU A 16 -3.63 10.76 -2.95
C LEU A 16 -2.74 11.27 -4.10
N GLU A 17 -2.67 10.56 -5.23
CA GLU A 17 -2.05 11.07 -6.45
C GLU A 17 -2.75 12.34 -6.93
N LEU A 18 -4.08 12.32 -6.98
CA LEU A 18 -4.85 13.48 -7.41
C LEU A 18 -4.59 14.69 -6.51
N MET A 19 -4.58 14.51 -5.20
CA MET A 19 -4.23 15.57 -4.26
C MET A 19 -2.81 16.10 -4.47
N LYS A 20 -1.85 15.21 -4.69
CA LYS A 20 -0.46 15.58 -4.95
C LYS A 20 -0.34 16.37 -6.26
N GLU A 21 -0.96 15.92 -7.33
CA GLU A 21 -0.93 16.62 -8.61
C GLU A 21 -1.59 18.01 -8.50
N LEU A 22 -2.72 18.14 -7.81
CA LEU A 22 -3.35 19.43 -7.51
C LEU A 22 -2.41 20.34 -6.70
N TYR A 23 -1.69 19.79 -5.72
CA TYR A 23 -0.71 20.56 -4.96
C TYR A 23 0.44 21.05 -5.84
N LEU A 24 0.95 20.20 -6.75
CA LEU A 24 2.05 20.55 -7.64
C LEU A 24 1.65 21.62 -8.67
N LEU A 25 0.35 21.80 -8.98
CA LEU A 25 -0.10 22.92 -9.84
C LEU A 25 0.30 24.28 -9.27
N LYS A 26 0.58 24.39 -7.97
CA LYS A 26 1.07 25.65 -7.37
C LYS A 26 2.42 26.11 -7.94
N GLU A 27 3.20 25.17 -8.49
CA GLU A 27 4.51 25.47 -9.09
C GLU A 27 4.43 25.81 -10.59
N GLU A 28 3.26 25.59 -11.21
CA GLU A 28 3.07 25.84 -12.63
C GLU A 28 2.98 27.34 -12.95
N GLU A 29 3.58 27.78 -14.06
CA GLU A 29 3.58 29.17 -14.49
C GLU A 29 2.17 29.76 -14.61
N VAL A 30 1.21 28.97 -15.13
CA VAL A 30 -0.18 29.39 -15.28
C VAL A 30 -0.83 29.71 -13.92
N PHE A 31 -0.50 28.93 -12.90
CA PHE A 31 -1.00 29.18 -11.53
C PHE A 31 -0.28 30.39 -10.91
N GLN A 32 1.03 30.52 -11.10
CA GLN A 32 1.81 31.65 -10.61
C GLN A 32 1.34 32.98 -11.22
N ASN A 33 0.81 32.94 -12.44
CA ASN A 33 0.29 34.12 -13.11
C ASN A 33 -1.05 34.64 -12.50
N PHE A 34 -1.86 33.72 -11.91
CA PHE A 34 -3.08 34.05 -11.18
C PHE A 34 -3.25 33.11 -9.96
N PRO A 35 -2.52 33.34 -8.84
CA PRO A 35 -2.36 32.37 -7.77
C PRO A 35 -3.55 32.34 -6.78
N ASP A 36 -4.67 31.77 -7.16
CA ASP A 36 -5.81 31.56 -6.26
C ASP A 36 -5.61 30.30 -5.38
N HIS A 37 -4.73 30.42 -4.41
CA HIS A 37 -4.45 29.38 -3.43
C HIS A 37 -5.69 28.92 -2.66
N LYS A 38 -6.62 29.81 -2.38
CA LYS A 38 -7.83 29.49 -1.63
C LYS A 38 -8.73 28.53 -2.40
N SER A 39 -9.01 28.83 -3.66
CA SER A 39 -9.84 27.96 -4.49
C SER A 39 -9.18 26.61 -4.74
N LEU A 40 -7.87 26.57 -4.97
CA LEU A 40 -7.15 25.30 -5.13
C LEU A 40 -7.16 24.46 -3.84
N ASN A 41 -6.95 25.08 -2.68
CA ASN A 41 -7.06 24.38 -1.39
C ASN A 41 -8.48 23.84 -1.15
N ASN A 42 -9.53 24.60 -1.48
CA ASN A 42 -10.92 24.13 -1.36
C ASN A 42 -11.19 22.89 -2.23
N ILE A 43 -10.56 22.80 -3.41
CA ILE A 43 -10.66 21.60 -4.27
C ILE A 43 -9.99 20.41 -3.58
N MET A 44 -8.76 20.60 -3.07
CA MET A 44 -8.04 19.53 -2.35
C MET A 44 -8.80 19.07 -1.11
N ASP A 45 -9.44 19.96 -0.37
CA ASP A 45 -10.21 19.65 0.84
C ASP A 45 -11.41 18.72 0.60
N VAL A 46 -11.90 18.64 -0.63
CA VAL A 46 -13.09 17.83 -0.99
C VAL A 46 -12.77 16.62 -1.89
N VAL A 47 -11.54 16.45 -2.34
CA VAL A 47 -11.14 15.37 -3.26
C VAL A 47 -11.57 14.01 -2.75
N TYR A 48 -11.24 13.69 -1.50
CA TYR A 48 -11.56 12.38 -0.91
C TYR A 48 -13.07 12.17 -0.79
N ASP A 49 -13.77 13.15 -0.27
CA ASP A 49 -15.23 13.08 -0.07
C ASP A 49 -15.99 12.96 -1.40
N LEU A 50 -15.52 13.66 -2.45
CA LEU A 50 -16.14 13.58 -3.77
C LEU A 50 -15.80 12.27 -4.48
N TYR A 51 -14.59 11.75 -4.32
CA TYR A 51 -14.17 10.50 -4.96
C TYR A 51 -15.00 9.32 -4.47
N TYR A 52 -15.34 9.28 -3.18
CA TYR A 52 -16.10 8.21 -2.55
C TYR A 52 -17.56 8.56 -2.27
N LYS A 53 -18.06 9.65 -2.84
CA LYS A 53 -19.40 10.21 -2.55
C LYS A 53 -20.52 9.17 -2.66
N ASP A 54 -20.45 8.31 -3.67
CA ASP A 54 -21.52 7.34 -3.98
C ASP A 54 -21.23 5.94 -3.40
N TRP A 55 -20.20 5.80 -2.57
CA TRP A 55 -19.91 4.55 -1.90
C TRP A 55 -20.75 4.42 -0.63
N PRO A 56 -21.48 3.30 -0.46
CA PRO A 56 -22.44 3.16 0.65
C PRO A 56 -21.79 2.80 1.98
N GLN A 57 -20.50 2.40 1.97
CA GLN A 57 -19.82 1.91 3.17
C GLN A 57 -19.51 3.04 4.16
N LYS A 58 -19.69 2.74 5.45
CA LYS A 58 -19.37 3.64 6.56
C LYS A 58 -17.88 3.95 6.65
N ILE A 59 -17.04 2.94 6.38
CA ILE A 59 -15.58 3.04 6.44
C ILE A 59 -14.97 2.67 5.10
N ILE A 60 -14.07 3.52 4.65
CA ILE A 60 -13.25 3.26 3.47
C ILE A 60 -11.79 3.13 3.92
N ILE A 61 -11.23 1.93 3.73
CA ILE A 61 -9.80 1.68 3.89
C ILE A 61 -9.16 1.89 2.53
N ASP A 62 -8.61 3.07 2.34
CA ASP A 62 -8.05 3.49 1.09
C ASP A 62 -6.58 3.07 0.98
N ARG A 63 -6.28 2.15 0.06
CA ARG A 63 -4.91 1.78 -0.24
C ARG A 63 -4.41 2.64 -1.41
N GLY A 64 -3.61 3.64 -1.09
CA GLY A 64 -2.88 4.39 -2.10
C GLY A 64 -1.71 3.57 -2.68
N PRO A 65 -1.24 3.89 -3.91
CA PRO A 65 -0.02 3.31 -4.44
C PRO A 65 1.19 3.61 -3.56
N VAL A 66 2.09 2.64 -3.45
CA VAL A 66 3.31 2.74 -2.63
C VAL A 66 4.14 3.98 -2.96
N LEU A 67 4.25 4.31 -4.23
CA LEU A 67 5.03 5.47 -4.69
C LEU A 67 4.52 6.78 -4.09
N THR A 68 3.22 6.86 -3.81
CA THR A 68 2.59 8.05 -3.25
C THR A 68 2.67 8.06 -1.73
N THR A 69 2.36 6.94 -1.08
CA THR A 69 2.40 6.82 0.39
C THR A 69 3.82 6.86 0.95
N GLY A 70 4.83 6.45 0.18
CA GLY A 70 6.24 6.52 0.56
C GLY A 70 6.82 7.93 0.66
N ASN A 71 6.07 8.95 0.23
CA ASN A 71 6.49 10.34 0.35
C ASN A 71 5.94 10.96 1.64
N PRO A 72 6.78 11.40 2.60
CA PRO A 72 6.33 12.06 3.83
C PRO A 72 5.44 13.29 3.57
N GLY A 73 5.68 14.03 2.49
CA GLY A 73 4.85 15.17 2.10
C GLY A 73 3.40 14.81 1.83
N ASN A 74 3.13 13.61 1.32
CA ASN A 74 1.75 13.15 1.09
C ASN A 74 1.01 12.90 2.41
N PHE A 75 1.70 12.45 3.44
CA PHE A 75 1.11 12.31 4.78
C PHE A 75 0.70 13.67 5.35
N GLU A 76 1.54 14.69 5.17
CA GLU A 76 1.21 16.06 5.55
C GLU A 76 0.05 16.64 4.72
N LEU A 77 -0.03 16.36 3.41
CA LEU A 77 -1.19 16.74 2.60
C LEU A 77 -2.48 16.12 3.14
N MET A 78 -2.44 14.84 3.53
CA MET A 78 -3.61 14.20 4.15
C MET A 78 -3.99 14.89 5.45
N LYS A 79 -3.04 15.23 6.32
CA LYS A 79 -3.31 15.93 7.59
C LYS A 79 -3.93 17.32 7.38
N ILE A 80 -3.54 18.01 6.33
CA ILE A 80 -4.03 19.35 6.01
C ILE A 80 -5.41 19.29 5.35
N HIS A 81 -5.60 18.39 4.39
CA HIS A 81 -6.74 18.42 3.46
C HIS A 81 -7.83 17.39 3.79
N TYR A 82 -7.52 16.29 4.51
CA TYR A 82 -8.59 15.41 4.99
C TYR A 82 -9.30 16.09 6.16
N LYS A 83 -10.54 16.52 5.92
CA LYS A 83 -11.34 17.23 6.95
C LYS A 83 -12.00 16.27 7.95
N ARG A 84 -11.71 14.99 7.85
CA ARG A 84 -12.13 13.94 8.78
C ARG A 84 -10.92 13.31 9.44
N PRO A 85 -11.06 12.84 10.69
CA PRO A 85 -10.02 12.01 11.30
C PRO A 85 -9.73 10.80 10.41
N PHE A 86 -8.46 10.50 10.19
CA PHE A 86 -8.03 9.30 9.52
C PHE A 86 -7.04 8.53 10.37
N LYS A 87 -6.99 7.23 10.15
CA LYS A 87 -6.09 6.29 10.83
C LYS A 87 -5.33 5.50 9.78
N CYS A 88 -4.10 5.11 10.09
CA CYS A 88 -3.27 4.34 9.17
C CYS A 88 -3.07 2.92 9.69
N ILE A 89 -3.29 1.93 8.82
CA ILE A 89 -2.91 0.54 9.08
C ILE A 89 -1.65 0.24 8.29
N VAL A 90 -0.58 -0.10 8.98
CA VAL A 90 0.75 -0.30 8.40
C VAL A 90 1.10 -1.79 8.47
N LEU A 91 1.18 -2.45 7.32
CA LEU A 91 1.57 -3.85 7.25
C LEU A 91 3.10 -3.98 7.21
N LEU A 92 3.67 -4.64 8.21
CA LEU A 92 5.10 -4.90 8.33
C LEU A 92 5.42 -6.33 7.90
N ARG A 93 6.46 -6.50 7.11
CA ARG A 93 6.95 -7.81 6.67
C ARG A 93 8.47 -7.83 6.65
N ASP A 94 9.09 -8.98 6.98
CA ASP A 94 10.54 -9.15 6.87
C ASP A 94 11.04 -8.76 5.48
N LEU A 95 12.08 -7.94 5.42
CA LEU A 95 12.57 -7.40 4.15
C LEU A 95 13.07 -8.50 3.21
N MET A 96 13.66 -9.57 3.73
CA MET A 96 14.11 -10.67 2.87
C MET A 96 12.92 -11.39 2.24
N ASP A 97 11.81 -11.56 2.98
CA ASP A 97 10.57 -12.11 2.42
C ASP A 97 9.96 -11.21 1.34
N VAL A 98 10.04 -9.88 1.51
CA VAL A 98 9.60 -8.91 0.50
C VAL A 98 10.46 -9.03 -0.76
N LEU A 99 11.80 -9.03 -0.62
CA LEU A 99 12.74 -9.17 -1.73
C LEU A 99 12.54 -10.50 -2.47
N ALA A 100 12.35 -11.60 -1.75
CA ALA A 100 12.04 -12.90 -2.35
C ALA A 100 10.72 -12.89 -3.13
N SER A 101 9.71 -12.18 -2.63
CA SER A 101 8.43 -12.01 -3.30
C SER A 101 8.57 -11.22 -4.60
N TYR A 102 9.35 -10.14 -4.61
CA TYR A 102 9.68 -9.38 -5.83
C TYR A 102 10.46 -10.22 -6.83
N MET A 103 11.46 -11.03 -6.37
CA MET A 103 12.18 -11.97 -7.24
C MET A 103 11.24 -12.94 -7.92
N LYS A 104 10.34 -13.56 -7.16
CA LYS A 104 9.30 -14.44 -7.70
C LYS A 104 8.47 -13.71 -8.76
N TRP A 105 7.97 -12.52 -8.44
CA TRP A 105 7.15 -11.73 -9.32
C TRP A 105 7.82 -11.44 -10.67
N TYR A 106 9.04 -10.86 -10.69
CA TYR A 106 9.66 -10.53 -11.97
C TYR A 106 10.21 -11.75 -12.71
N THR A 107 10.44 -12.88 -12.02
CA THR A 107 10.83 -14.13 -12.68
C THR A 107 9.64 -14.78 -13.39
N GLU A 108 8.46 -14.74 -12.76
CA GLU A 108 7.23 -15.32 -13.31
C GLU A 108 6.50 -14.39 -14.32
N ASN A 109 6.87 -13.10 -14.37
CA ASN A 109 6.27 -12.09 -15.24
C ASN A 109 7.35 -11.38 -16.08
N PRO A 110 7.61 -11.85 -17.32
CA PRO A 110 8.64 -11.26 -18.19
C PRO A 110 8.46 -9.74 -18.42
N ASP A 111 7.23 -9.26 -18.43
CA ASP A 111 6.88 -7.85 -18.61
C ASP A 111 6.89 -7.03 -17.31
N ALA A 112 7.26 -7.63 -16.17
CA ALA A 112 7.38 -6.92 -14.91
C ALA A 112 8.40 -5.77 -15.02
N PHE A 113 8.11 -4.66 -14.33
CA PHE A 113 8.90 -3.43 -14.41
C PHE A 113 10.43 -3.64 -14.31
N PRO A 114 10.97 -4.43 -13.34
CA PRO A 114 12.42 -4.64 -13.28
C PRO A 114 13.01 -5.31 -14.52
N ASN A 115 12.22 -6.08 -15.27
CA ASN A 115 12.64 -6.74 -16.51
C ASN A 115 12.70 -5.80 -17.72
N ARG A 116 11.96 -4.68 -17.66
CA ARG A 116 11.97 -3.64 -18.70
C ARG A 116 13.20 -2.72 -18.58
N LEU A 117 13.88 -2.79 -17.45
CA LEU A 117 15.14 -2.07 -17.24
C LEU A 117 16.30 -2.90 -17.78
N ASN A 118 17.32 -2.24 -18.29
CA ASN A 118 18.54 -2.91 -18.79
C ASN A 118 19.44 -3.37 -17.62
N LEU A 119 18.89 -4.22 -16.74
CA LEU A 119 19.56 -4.78 -15.56
C LEU A 119 19.94 -6.23 -15.84
N LYS A 120 21.20 -6.57 -15.61
CA LYS A 120 21.82 -7.80 -16.09
C LYS A 120 21.47 -9.05 -15.25
N ASN A 121 21.21 -8.87 -13.95
CA ASN A 121 21.03 -9.97 -13.02
C ASN A 121 20.14 -9.57 -11.83
N ASP A 122 19.82 -10.57 -10.99
CA ASP A 122 18.94 -10.38 -9.82
C ASP A 122 19.55 -9.43 -8.78
N GLU A 123 20.87 -9.40 -8.61
CA GLU A 123 21.50 -8.46 -7.69
C GLU A 123 21.28 -7.01 -8.12
N GLU A 124 21.40 -6.72 -9.42
CA GLU A 124 21.15 -5.38 -9.96
C GLU A 124 19.67 -4.99 -9.83
N LYS A 125 18.76 -5.94 -10.11
CA LYS A 125 17.29 -5.70 -9.98
C LYS A 125 16.90 -5.42 -8.53
N LEU A 126 17.35 -6.23 -7.58
CA LEU A 126 17.06 -6.03 -6.17
C LEU A 126 17.72 -4.75 -5.64
N ARG A 127 18.94 -4.46 -6.07
CA ARG A 127 19.61 -3.20 -5.72
C ARG A 127 18.83 -1.99 -6.22
N TYR A 128 18.33 -2.04 -7.45
CA TYR A 128 17.46 -0.99 -7.99
C TYR A 128 16.20 -0.76 -7.13
N LEU A 129 15.51 -1.83 -6.72
CA LEU A 129 14.33 -1.74 -5.86
C LEU A 129 14.65 -1.12 -4.49
N MET A 130 15.89 -1.27 -4.01
CA MET A 130 16.40 -0.74 -2.74
C MET A 130 17.06 0.65 -2.86
N GLN A 131 17.12 1.26 -4.03
CA GLN A 131 17.59 2.63 -4.22
C GLN A 131 16.50 3.63 -3.87
N ASN A 132 16.88 4.91 -3.66
CA ASN A 132 15.98 5.98 -3.20
C ASN A 132 14.69 6.11 -4.02
N ASP A 133 14.76 5.88 -5.34
CA ASP A 133 13.60 5.92 -6.23
C ASP A 133 12.94 4.54 -6.44
N GLY A 134 13.51 3.49 -5.88
CA GLY A 134 12.98 2.13 -5.98
C GLY A 134 11.76 1.91 -5.10
N GLY A 135 10.88 1.01 -5.51
CA GLY A 135 9.62 0.75 -4.82
C GLY A 135 9.81 0.36 -3.36
N ILE A 136 10.78 -0.53 -3.06
CA ILE A 136 11.01 -1.01 -1.68
C ILE A 136 11.63 0.09 -0.80
N ALA A 137 12.54 0.91 -1.34
CA ALA A 137 13.09 2.03 -0.58
C ALA A 137 11.99 3.03 -0.18
N LYS A 138 11.04 3.29 -1.07
CA LYS A 138 9.88 4.14 -0.78
C LYS A 138 8.96 3.53 0.28
N GLU A 139 8.75 2.20 0.25
CA GLU A 139 8.02 1.48 1.29
C GLU A 139 8.71 1.60 2.66
N LEU A 140 10.03 1.45 2.71
CA LEU A 140 10.81 1.61 3.95
C LEU A 140 10.70 3.04 4.48
N ASN A 141 10.80 4.05 3.62
CA ASN A 141 10.60 5.45 4.00
C ASN A 141 9.19 5.71 4.54
N ALA A 142 8.16 5.08 3.94
CA ALA A 142 6.78 5.17 4.42
C ALA A 142 6.63 4.56 5.82
N ILE A 143 7.25 3.40 6.06
CA ILE A 143 7.25 2.74 7.37
C ILE A 143 7.97 3.63 8.40
N GLU A 144 9.14 4.18 8.07
CA GLU A 144 9.86 5.10 8.94
C GLU A 144 9.03 6.35 9.28
N ASN A 145 8.35 6.91 8.28
CA ASN A 145 7.44 8.03 8.50
C ASN A 145 6.25 7.63 9.39
N ALA A 146 5.68 6.45 9.21
CA ALA A 146 4.59 5.94 10.04
C ALA A 146 5.01 5.79 11.52
N PHE A 147 6.26 5.38 11.80
CA PHE A 147 6.77 5.34 13.18
C PHE A 147 6.84 6.73 13.83
N LYS A 148 7.10 7.79 13.05
CA LYS A 148 7.07 9.18 13.54
C LYS A 148 5.65 9.66 13.88
N HIS A 149 4.63 8.98 13.33
CA HIS A 149 3.21 9.27 13.52
C HIS A 149 2.46 8.08 14.15
N SER A 150 3.11 7.41 15.11
CA SER A 150 2.60 6.17 15.74
C SER A 150 1.27 6.34 16.48
N ASP A 151 0.92 7.56 16.88
CA ASP A 151 -0.38 7.92 17.47
C ASP A 151 -1.56 7.74 16.49
N MET A 152 -1.30 7.82 15.19
CA MET A 152 -2.28 7.65 14.11
C MET A 152 -2.16 6.29 13.40
N CYS A 153 -1.19 5.46 13.78
CA CYS A 153 -0.82 4.24 13.05
C CYS A 153 -1.01 2.98 13.90
N HIS A 154 -1.60 1.94 13.29
CA HIS A 154 -1.60 0.59 13.83
C HIS A 154 -0.70 -0.30 12.99
N PHE A 155 0.29 -0.90 13.64
CA PHE A 155 1.28 -1.75 12.98
C PHE A 155 0.87 -3.22 13.06
N VAL A 156 0.75 -3.87 11.91
CA VAL A 156 0.35 -5.27 11.76
C VAL A 156 1.52 -6.05 11.16
N LYS A 157 2.05 -7.03 11.90
CA LYS A 157 3.07 -7.93 11.35
C LYS A 157 2.42 -8.97 10.46
N TYR A 158 2.97 -9.13 9.25
CA TYR A 158 2.49 -10.13 8.29
C TYR A 158 2.49 -11.55 8.87
N ASP A 159 3.52 -11.88 9.64
CA ASP A 159 3.66 -13.19 10.27
C ASP A 159 2.57 -13.44 11.32
N ASP A 160 2.27 -12.44 12.15
CA ASP A 160 1.20 -12.53 13.14
C ASP A 160 -0.16 -12.65 12.44
N LEU A 161 -0.39 -11.82 11.41
CA LEU A 161 -1.63 -11.84 10.62
C LEU A 161 -1.86 -13.19 9.91
N THR A 162 -0.80 -13.86 9.47
CA THR A 162 -0.92 -15.16 8.79
C THR A 162 -0.91 -16.35 9.73
N THR A 163 -0.48 -16.17 10.98
CA THR A 163 -0.49 -17.20 12.04
C THR A 163 -1.81 -17.21 12.81
N ASP A 164 -2.30 -16.03 13.20
CA ASP A 164 -3.56 -15.87 13.93
C ASP A 164 -4.35 -14.67 13.35
N PRO A 165 -4.96 -14.86 12.16
CA PRO A 165 -5.63 -13.77 11.45
C PRO A 165 -6.82 -13.20 12.22
N GLU A 166 -7.54 -14.02 12.99
CA GLU A 166 -8.67 -13.55 13.76
C GLU A 166 -8.25 -12.56 14.85
N LYS A 167 -7.20 -12.90 15.59
CA LYS A 167 -6.64 -12.03 16.63
C LYS A 167 -6.16 -10.70 16.06
N GLU A 168 -5.43 -10.72 14.95
CA GLU A 168 -4.88 -9.50 14.35
C GLU A 168 -5.99 -8.64 13.74
N ILE A 169 -6.99 -9.22 13.10
CA ILE A 169 -8.15 -8.49 12.59
C ILE A 169 -8.95 -7.87 13.75
N LYS A 170 -9.12 -8.54 14.88
CA LYS A 170 -9.76 -7.95 16.09
C LYS A 170 -9.02 -6.71 16.58
N LYS A 171 -7.68 -6.72 16.59
CA LYS A 171 -6.88 -5.53 16.94
C LYS A 171 -7.13 -4.37 15.97
N ILE A 172 -7.23 -4.65 14.65
CA ILE A 172 -7.56 -3.64 13.66
C ILE A 172 -8.93 -3.03 13.94
N TYR A 173 -9.96 -3.84 14.24
CA TYR A 173 -11.29 -3.33 14.60
C TYR A 173 -11.25 -2.48 15.87
N THR A 174 -10.50 -2.89 16.88
CA THR A 174 -10.30 -2.10 18.10
C THR A 174 -9.64 -0.76 17.79
N PHE A 175 -8.62 -0.74 16.94
CA PHE A 175 -7.95 0.47 16.51
C PHE A 175 -8.87 1.40 15.71
N LEU A 176 -9.72 0.83 14.84
CA LEU A 176 -10.73 1.58 14.09
C LEU A 176 -11.89 2.07 14.96
N GLU A 177 -12.00 1.59 16.22
CA GLU A 177 -13.11 1.87 17.13
C GLU A 177 -14.46 1.36 16.61
N GLU A 178 -14.40 0.21 15.91
CA GLU A 178 -15.56 -0.41 15.30
C GLU A 178 -15.89 -1.77 15.94
N PRO A 179 -17.17 -2.17 15.98
CA PRO A 179 -17.56 -3.51 16.41
C PRO A 179 -16.94 -4.58 15.51
N TYR A 180 -16.41 -5.63 16.12
CA TYR A 180 -15.83 -6.74 15.36
C TYR A 180 -16.89 -7.43 14.50
N PHE A 181 -16.58 -7.59 13.22
CA PHE A 181 -17.35 -8.41 12.28
C PHE A 181 -16.74 -9.81 12.22
N ASN A 182 -17.56 -10.85 12.27
CA ASN A 182 -17.10 -12.24 12.23
C ASN A 182 -16.64 -12.63 10.82
N HIS A 183 -15.33 -12.63 10.59
CA HIS A 183 -14.71 -12.96 9.30
C HIS A 183 -14.53 -14.46 9.13
N ARG A 184 -14.59 -14.91 7.88
CA ARG A 184 -14.09 -16.23 7.46
C ARG A 184 -12.63 -16.11 7.07
N PHE A 185 -11.80 -17.05 7.50
CA PHE A 185 -10.36 -17.12 7.18
C PHE A 185 -10.02 -18.34 6.32
N ILE A 186 -11.02 -19.15 6.02
CA ILE A 186 -11.02 -20.29 5.10
C ILE A 186 -12.14 -20.08 4.07
N ASP A 187 -12.06 -20.78 2.95
CA ASP A 187 -13.00 -20.67 1.83
C ASP A 187 -13.21 -19.21 1.39
N LEU A 188 -12.08 -18.58 1.07
CA LEU A 188 -12.04 -17.17 0.72
C LEU A 188 -12.46 -16.97 -0.74
N ASP A 189 -13.43 -16.09 -0.93
CA ASP A 189 -13.91 -15.67 -2.24
C ASP A 189 -13.25 -14.36 -2.70
N GLN A 190 -13.08 -14.21 -4.01
CA GLN A 190 -12.71 -12.92 -4.60
C GLN A 190 -13.88 -11.95 -4.45
N ILE A 191 -13.67 -10.85 -3.75
CA ILE A 191 -14.70 -9.85 -3.47
C ILE A 191 -14.51 -8.66 -4.41
N LYS A 192 -15.59 -8.32 -5.14
CA LYS A 192 -15.70 -7.06 -5.87
C LYS A 192 -16.17 -5.97 -4.92
N ILE A 193 -15.58 -4.80 -5.02
CA ILE A 193 -15.98 -3.65 -4.21
C ILE A 193 -16.80 -2.71 -5.08
N ASN A 194 -18.08 -2.57 -4.75
CA ASN A 194 -19.04 -1.73 -5.50
C ASN A 194 -19.02 -2.03 -7.02
N GLY A 195 -18.87 -3.31 -7.40
CA GLY A 195 -18.77 -3.76 -8.78
C GLY A 195 -17.39 -3.62 -9.42
N LEU A 196 -16.41 -3.04 -8.73
CA LEU A 196 -15.05 -2.87 -9.22
C LEU A 196 -14.19 -4.09 -8.92
N GLU A 197 -13.39 -4.47 -9.89
CA GLU A 197 -12.36 -5.51 -9.78
C GLU A 197 -10.96 -4.93 -9.98
N TYR A 198 -9.99 -5.55 -9.34
CA TYR A 198 -8.60 -5.22 -9.58
C TYR A 198 -8.16 -5.75 -10.97
N ASN A 199 -7.53 -4.89 -11.76
CA ASN A 199 -7.01 -5.28 -13.07
C ASN A 199 -5.55 -5.72 -12.97
N ASP A 200 -5.32 -7.00 -12.75
CA ASP A 200 -3.97 -7.59 -12.70
C ASP A 200 -3.20 -7.52 -14.02
N GLY A 201 -3.88 -7.31 -15.15
CA GLY A 201 -3.24 -7.26 -16.47
C GLY A 201 -2.19 -6.14 -16.62
N ILE A 202 -2.26 -5.11 -15.78
CA ILE A 202 -1.32 -3.98 -15.80
C ILE A 202 0.00 -4.28 -15.07
N VAL A 203 -0.07 -5.10 -14.01
CA VAL A 203 1.08 -5.33 -13.10
C VAL A 203 1.64 -6.75 -13.16
N GLY A 204 0.92 -7.68 -13.73
CA GLY A 204 1.30 -9.08 -13.87
C GLY A 204 0.12 -10.00 -13.61
N LYS A 205 0.13 -11.19 -14.21
CA LYS A 205 -0.98 -12.14 -14.10
C LYS A 205 -1.19 -12.60 -12.65
N ASN A 206 -2.44 -12.55 -12.19
CA ASN A 206 -2.89 -13.10 -10.91
C ASN A 206 -2.12 -12.60 -9.67
N MET A 207 -1.68 -11.34 -9.65
CA MET A 207 -0.97 -10.80 -8.49
C MET A 207 -1.90 -10.57 -7.30
N HIS A 208 -3.11 -10.10 -7.53
CA HIS A 208 -4.08 -9.73 -6.51
C HIS A 208 -5.29 -10.69 -6.43
N THR A 209 -5.24 -11.78 -7.20
CA THR A 209 -6.25 -12.83 -7.13
C THR A 209 -6.02 -13.69 -5.90
N ILE A 210 -7.08 -13.99 -5.16
CA ILE A 210 -7.02 -14.96 -4.06
C ILE A 210 -6.68 -16.34 -4.64
N LYS A 211 -5.52 -16.85 -4.27
CA LYS A 211 -4.97 -18.11 -4.80
C LYS A 211 -5.23 -19.31 -3.91
N ARG A 212 -5.80 -19.11 -2.73
CA ARG A 212 -5.91 -20.13 -1.68
C ARG A 212 -7.19 -19.99 -0.92
N ASN A 213 -7.62 -21.13 -0.39
CA ASN A 213 -8.82 -21.19 0.41
C ASN A 213 -8.60 -20.79 1.87
N GLU A 214 -7.35 -20.53 2.30
CA GLU A 214 -7.04 -20.19 3.69
C GLU A 214 -5.92 -19.14 3.79
N ILE A 215 -5.93 -18.37 4.87
CA ILE A 215 -4.85 -17.46 5.23
C ILE A 215 -3.78 -18.24 5.98
N LYS A 216 -2.59 -18.36 5.39
CA LYS A 216 -1.41 -18.94 6.03
C LYS A 216 -0.12 -18.40 5.44
N LYS A 217 0.93 -18.41 6.26
CA LYS A 217 2.28 -18.11 5.79
C LYS A 217 2.77 -19.23 4.86
N GLU A 218 3.36 -18.85 3.74
CA GLU A 218 4.05 -19.78 2.86
C GLU A 218 5.54 -19.56 2.88
N TYR A 219 6.26 -20.68 2.79
CA TYR A 219 7.68 -20.65 2.48
C TYR A 219 7.88 -20.16 1.05
N ASN A 220 8.74 -19.17 0.89
CA ASN A 220 9.12 -18.66 -0.42
C ASN A 220 10.51 -19.18 -0.78
N SER A 221 10.59 -20.13 -1.71
CA SER A 221 11.85 -20.73 -2.15
C SER A 221 12.84 -19.72 -2.77
N TYR A 222 12.38 -18.53 -3.16
CA TYR A 222 13.24 -17.46 -3.63
C TYR A 222 14.08 -16.81 -2.52
N LEU A 223 13.76 -17.05 -1.23
CA LEU A 223 14.62 -16.63 -0.11
C LEU A 223 16.04 -17.17 -0.22
N GLU A 224 16.16 -18.43 -0.66
CA GLU A 224 17.48 -19.06 -0.85
C GLU A 224 18.25 -18.46 -2.03
N LYS A 225 17.52 -17.97 -3.04
CA LYS A 225 18.08 -17.42 -4.27
C LYS A 225 18.53 -15.96 -4.14
N ILE A 226 18.18 -15.26 -3.04
CA ILE A 226 18.62 -13.87 -2.83
C ILE A 226 20.15 -13.83 -2.83
N PRO A 227 20.78 -12.97 -3.67
CA PRO A 227 22.22 -12.85 -3.75
C PRO A 227 22.87 -12.54 -2.40
N LYS A 228 24.02 -13.19 -2.13
CA LYS A 228 24.73 -13.05 -0.84
C LYS A 228 24.99 -11.59 -0.46
N ARG A 229 25.43 -10.76 -1.43
CA ARG A 229 25.69 -9.33 -1.19
C ARG A 229 24.44 -8.55 -0.77
N ILE A 230 23.28 -8.92 -1.27
CA ILE A 230 21.99 -8.33 -0.86
C ILE A 230 21.69 -8.73 0.58
N LYS A 231 21.84 -10.02 0.94
CA LYS A 231 21.64 -10.51 2.32
C LYS A 231 22.59 -9.83 3.30
N GLU A 232 23.87 -9.69 2.95
CA GLU A 232 24.89 -9.03 3.78
C GLU A 232 24.56 -7.54 4.00
N LYS A 233 24.12 -6.85 2.95
CA LYS A 233 23.85 -5.42 3.00
C LYS A 233 22.54 -5.07 3.72
N TYR A 234 21.49 -5.84 3.52
CA TYR A 234 20.14 -5.48 3.96
C TYR A 234 19.51 -6.45 4.96
N GLY A 235 20.16 -7.61 5.22
CA GLY A 235 19.62 -8.66 6.08
C GLY A 235 19.49 -8.30 7.56
N HIS A 236 20.01 -7.13 7.97
CA HIS A 236 19.86 -6.59 9.33
C HIS A 236 18.52 -5.83 9.53
N ILE A 237 17.82 -5.49 8.45
CA ILE A 237 16.53 -4.78 8.52
C ILE A 237 15.44 -5.79 8.86
N ARG A 238 14.84 -5.64 10.04
CA ARG A 238 13.77 -6.51 10.59
C ARG A 238 12.62 -5.67 11.12
N PHE A 239 11.41 -6.21 11.04
CA PHE A 239 10.18 -5.59 11.57
C PHE A 239 9.43 -6.54 12.50
#